data_cd8d9d867a9a44013696ed45c4927742
#
_entry.id   cd8d9d867a9a44013696ed45c4927742
#
_cell.length_a   1.000
_cell.length_b   1.000
_cell.length_c   1.000
_cell.angle_alpha   90.00
_cell.angle_beta   90.00
_cell.angle_gamma   90.00
#
_symmetry.space_group_name_H-M   'P 1'
#
loop_
_entity.id
_entity.type
_entity.pdbx_description
1 polymer ?
#
loop_
_entity_poly.entity_id
_entity_poly.type
_entity_poly.pdbx_seq_one_letter_code
_entity_poly.pdbx_strand_id
1 'polypeptide(L)'
;MRGTTPDGQATVIDNSVVADVELRHMFDYYLGAIGEKSLAQIRAEIELQLEHTLPAPAVSGAKQLLTRYIDYKTALVELEKTPPQIPGTSPMRARLLAMQQVRMRFFSPKEIAGMFGFDDAYDQDAVSRWEIAEDKTLSDEQKRAKLARLDAALPPQLRAEREAPLKVAREEETAAKMRAAGASADDIYRMRATTFTPEAAARMAAVDQETENWKNRIADYISERNKLLTNVSLNDIDRQSAMQQLRDARFSSNEQKRLGAYE
;
A
#
# COMPACT_ATOMS: atom_id res chain seq x y z
N MET A 1 -22.34 -6.69 -12.13
CA MET A 1 -21.53 -5.51 -11.74
C MET A 1 -21.44 -4.59 -12.95
N ARG A 2 -22.11 -3.45 -12.94
CA ARG A 2 -22.06 -2.49 -14.05
C ARG A 2 -20.87 -1.57 -13.84
N GLY A 3 -19.96 -1.50 -14.85
CA GLY A 3 -18.85 -0.52 -14.86
C GLY A 3 -17.56 -0.95 -14.18
N THR A 4 -17.40 -2.22 -13.80
CA THR A 4 -16.16 -2.78 -13.26
C THR A 4 -15.72 -3.99 -14.10
N THR A 5 -14.43 -4.21 -14.19
CA THR A 5 -13.80 -5.40 -14.80
C THR A 5 -13.35 -6.37 -13.70
N PRO A 6 -13.31 -7.70 -13.97
CA PRO A 6 -12.76 -8.64 -13.01
C PRO A 6 -11.36 -8.24 -12.57
N ASP A 7 -11.12 -8.36 -11.26
CA ASP A 7 -9.79 -8.28 -10.69
C ASP A 7 -9.17 -9.68 -10.77
N GLY A 8 -8.05 -9.79 -11.49
CA GLY A 8 -7.42 -11.07 -11.80
C GLY A 8 -7.96 -11.77 -13.05
N GLN A 9 -7.27 -12.82 -13.44
CA GLN A 9 -7.55 -13.61 -14.66
C GLN A 9 -7.14 -15.07 -14.49
N ALA A 10 -7.70 -15.95 -15.35
CA ALA A 10 -7.30 -17.36 -15.42
C ALA A 10 -6.13 -17.53 -16.41
N THR A 11 -5.04 -18.14 -15.94
CA THR A 11 -3.85 -18.47 -16.75
C THR A 11 -3.78 -19.97 -17.02
N VAL A 12 -3.27 -20.36 -18.19
CA VAL A 12 -3.10 -21.76 -18.59
C VAL A 12 -1.64 -22.04 -18.94
N ILE A 13 -1.13 -23.16 -18.42
CA ILE A 13 0.19 -23.72 -18.76
C ILE A 13 -0.04 -25.19 -19.09
N ASP A 14 0.50 -25.68 -20.21
CA ASP A 14 0.39 -27.07 -20.66
C ASP A 14 -1.06 -27.61 -20.65
N ASN A 15 -1.99 -26.85 -21.20
CA ASN A 15 -3.42 -27.14 -21.21
C ASN A 15 -4.10 -27.31 -19.84
N SER A 16 -3.46 -26.88 -18.77
CA SER A 16 -3.99 -26.91 -17.40
C SER A 16 -4.11 -25.52 -16.84
N VAL A 17 -5.22 -25.24 -16.12
CA VAL A 17 -5.38 -23.98 -15.41
C VAL A 17 -4.34 -23.88 -14.28
N VAL A 18 -3.75 -22.71 -14.15
CA VAL A 18 -2.84 -22.41 -13.04
C VAL A 18 -3.65 -21.95 -11.83
N ALA A 19 -3.48 -22.65 -10.71
CA ALA A 19 -4.06 -22.25 -9.44
C ALA A 19 -3.16 -21.19 -8.80
N ASP A 20 -3.36 -19.92 -9.13
CA ASP A 20 -2.59 -18.77 -8.66
C ASP A 20 -3.49 -17.70 -8.02
N VAL A 21 -2.86 -16.63 -7.53
CA VAL A 21 -3.54 -15.51 -6.89
C VAL A 21 -4.49 -14.79 -7.85
N GLU A 22 -4.13 -14.70 -9.14
CA GLU A 22 -4.95 -14.03 -10.16
C GLU A 22 -6.27 -14.76 -10.40
N LEU A 23 -6.22 -16.11 -10.50
CA LEU A 23 -7.42 -16.92 -10.59
C LEU A 23 -8.31 -16.78 -9.34
N ARG A 24 -7.70 -16.74 -8.16
CA ARG A 24 -8.43 -16.52 -6.91
C ARG A 24 -9.11 -15.15 -6.89
N HIS A 25 -8.41 -14.08 -7.27
CA HIS A 25 -8.97 -12.73 -7.35
C HIS A 25 -10.16 -12.69 -8.31
N MET A 26 -10.05 -13.35 -9.48
CA MET A 26 -11.17 -13.46 -10.39
C MET A 26 -12.38 -14.15 -9.73
N PHE A 27 -12.19 -15.25 -9.00
CA PHE A 27 -13.28 -15.91 -8.28
C PHE A 27 -13.88 -15.01 -7.20
N ASP A 28 -13.04 -14.34 -6.39
CA ASP A 28 -13.49 -13.45 -5.33
C ASP A 28 -14.25 -12.23 -5.88
N TYR A 29 -13.83 -11.69 -7.04
CA TYR A 29 -14.55 -10.60 -7.71
C TYR A 29 -16.01 -10.97 -8.00
N TYR A 30 -16.25 -12.14 -8.60
CA TYR A 30 -17.61 -12.59 -8.89
C TYR A 30 -18.39 -12.96 -7.62
N LEU A 31 -17.74 -13.63 -6.67
CA LEU A 31 -18.36 -13.99 -5.39
C LEU A 31 -18.72 -12.77 -4.54
N GLY A 32 -18.11 -11.62 -4.76
CA GLY A 32 -18.50 -10.35 -4.16
C GLY A 32 -19.93 -9.89 -4.50
N ALA A 33 -20.59 -10.51 -5.51
CA ALA A 33 -22.00 -10.27 -5.84
C ALA A 33 -23.00 -11.06 -4.98
N ILE A 34 -22.54 -11.84 -3.98
CA ILE A 34 -23.40 -12.53 -3.02
C ILE A 34 -24.24 -11.50 -2.28
N GLY A 35 -25.56 -11.73 -2.23
CA GLY A 35 -26.55 -10.78 -1.71
C GLY A 35 -27.34 -10.05 -2.81
N GLU A 36 -26.71 -9.78 -3.98
CA GLU A 36 -27.41 -9.28 -5.16
C GLU A 36 -27.86 -10.43 -6.09
N LYS A 37 -27.07 -11.50 -6.13
CA LYS A 37 -27.31 -12.70 -6.95
C LYS A 37 -27.23 -13.97 -6.09
N SER A 38 -27.91 -15.02 -6.53
CA SER A 38 -27.75 -16.34 -5.90
C SER A 38 -26.37 -16.93 -6.25
N LEU A 39 -25.86 -17.81 -5.37
CA LEU A 39 -24.60 -18.51 -5.60
C LEU A 39 -24.60 -19.32 -6.92
N ALA A 40 -25.76 -19.91 -7.28
CA ALA A 40 -25.92 -20.63 -8.55
C ALA A 40 -25.76 -19.71 -9.77
N GLN A 41 -26.32 -18.51 -9.72
CA GLN A 41 -26.15 -17.51 -10.80
C GLN A 41 -24.70 -17.02 -10.91
N ILE A 42 -24.05 -16.74 -9.77
CA ILE A 42 -22.64 -16.33 -9.74
C ILE A 42 -21.75 -17.44 -10.29
N ARG A 43 -21.97 -18.68 -9.87
CA ARG A 43 -21.24 -19.85 -10.40
C ARG A 43 -21.37 -19.96 -11.91
N ALA A 44 -22.59 -19.85 -12.44
CA ALA A 44 -22.84 -19.92 -13.87
C ALA A 44 -22.10 -18.82 -14.65
N GLU A 45 -22.05 -17.60 -14.10
CA GLU A 45 -21.30 -16.48 -14.70
C GLU A 45 -19.79 -16.75 -14.73
N ILE A 46 -19.21 -17.27 -13.64
CA ILE A 46 -17.79 -17.64 -13.60
C ILE A 46 -17.51 -18.76 -14.61
N GLU A 47 -18.36 -19.81 -14.66
CA GLU A 47 -18.19 -20.92 -15.58
C GLU A 47 -18.25 -20.45 -17.04
N LEU A 48 -19.16 -19.55 -17.38
CA LEU A 48 -19.25 -18.94 -18.71
C LEU A 48 -18.00 -18.12 -19.04
N GLN A 49 -17.49 -17.33 -18.07
CA GLN A 49 -16.26 -16.57 -18.25
C GLN A 49 -15.05 -17.50 -18.51
N LEU A 50 -14.94 -18.60 -17.77
CA LEU A 50 -13.89 -19.61 -17.98
C LEU A 50 -13.99 -20.25 -19.36
N GLU A 51 -15.20 -20.56 -19.83
CA GLU A 51 -15.42 -21.09 -21.18
C GLU A 51 -15.02 -20.13 -22.29
N HIS A 52 -15.24 -18.84 -22.09
CA HIS A 52 -14.89 -17.81 -23.07
C HIS A 52 -13.39 -17.49 -23.11
N THR A 53 -12.70 -17.62 -21.98
CA THR A 53 -11.30 -17.15 -21.84
C THR A 53 -10.28 -18.26 -21.93
N LEU A 54 -10.67 -19.52 -21.63
CA LEU A 54 -9.75 -20.64 -21.57
C LEU A 54 -9.88 -21.59 -22.80
N PRO A 55 -8.77 -22.21 -23.21
CA PRO A 55 -8.84 -23.29 -24.18
C PRO A 55 -9.61 -24.48 -23.61
N ALA A 56 -10.39 -25.17 -24.46
CA ALA A 56 -11.29 -26.23 -24.05
C ALA A 56 -10.69 -27.32 -23.12
N PRO A 57 -9.43 -27.76 -23.27
CA PRO A 57 -8.83 -28.73 -22.35
C PRO A 57 -8.71 -28.22 -20.90
N ALA A 58 -8.53 -26.91 -20.70
CA ALA A 58 -8.32 -26.31 -19.36
C ALA A 58 -9.64 -26.03 -18.62
N VAL A 59 -10.77 -25.90 -19.34
CA VAL A 59 -12.06 -25.48 -18.76
C VAL A 59 -12.54 -26.44 -17.67
N SER A 60 -12.45 -27.76 -17.91
CA SER A 60 -12.91 -28.75 -16.94
C SER A 60 -12.16 -28.65 -15.62
N GLY A 61 -10.84 -28.50 -15.65
CA GLY A 61 -10.00 -28.31 -14.45
C GLY A 61 -10.31 -27.02 -13.71
N ALA A 62 -10.53 -25.92 -14.46
CA ALA A 62 -10.89 -24.64 -13.89
C ALA A 62 -12.26 -24.69 -13.16
N LYS A 63 -13.26 -25.36 -13.74
CA LYS A 63 -14.57 -25.54 -13.09
C LYS A 63 -14.50 -26.42 -11.84
N GLN A 64 -13.66 -27.47 -11.86
CA GLN A 64 -13.42 -28.29 -10.67
C GLN A 64 -12.75 -27.47 -9.55
N LEU A 65 -11.77 -26.62 -9.91
CA LEU A 65 -11.11 -25.73 -8.94
C LEU A 65 -12.10 -24.70 -8.38
N LEU A 66 -12.97 -24.12 -9.22
CA LEU A 66 -14.04 -23.23 -8.78
C LEU A 66 -14.99 -23.91 -7.77
N THR A 67 -15.39 -25.15 -8.05
CA THR A 67 -16.25 -25.93 -7.14
C THR A 67 -15.59 -26.07 -5.77
N ARG A 68 -14.34 -26.52 -5.73
CA ARG A 68 -13.55 -26.64 -4.50
C ARG A 68 -13.35 -25.30 -3.78
N TYR A 69 -13.22 -24.22 -4.55
CA TYR A 69 -13.09 -22.87 -3.98
C TYR A 69 -14.38 -22.41 -3.31
N ILE A 70 -15.53 -22.64 -3.91
CA ILE A 70 -16.84 -22.31 -3.30
C ILE A 70 -17.07 -23.13 -2.03
N ASP A 71 -16.76 -24.44 -2.07
CA ASP A 71 -16.88 -25.32 -0.91
C ASP A 71 -15.93 -24.87 0.23
N TYR A 72 -14.71 -24.46 -0.10
CA TYR A 72 -13.78 -23.85 0.84
C TYR A 72 -14.33 -22.58 1.48
N LYS A 73 -14.87 -21.64 0.68
CA LYS A 73 -15.47 -20.40 1.20
C LYS A 73 -16.66 -20.70 2.14
N THR A 74 -17.45 -21.71 1.81
CA THR A 74 -18.55 -22.18 2.66
C THR A 74 -18.03 -22.75 4.00
N ALA A 75 -16.96 -23.55 3.94
CA ALA A 75 -16.33 -24.08 5.15
C ALA A 75 -15.71 -23.00 6.04
N LEU A 76 -15.20 -21.90 5.44
CA LEU A 76 -14.74 -20.73 6.22
C LEU A 76 -15.89 -20.03 6.97
N VAL A 77 -17.07 -19.89 6.34
CA VAL A 77 -18.24 -19.31 7.01
C VAL A 77 -18.64 -20.17 8.22
N GLU A 78 -18.59 -21.50 8.11
CA GLU A 78 -18.87 -22.39 9.26
C GLU A 78 -17.80 -22.27 10.34
N LEU A 79 -16.52 -22.13 9.98
CA LEU A 79 -15.43 -21.90 10.94
C LEU A 79 -15.64 -20.60 11.74
N GLU A 80 -16.18 -19.55 11.12
CA GLU A 80 -16.44 -18.27 11.80
C GLU A 80 -17.54 -18.32 12.84
N LYS A 81 -18.50 -19.24 12.70
CA LYS A 81 -19.57 -19.45 13.70
C LYS A 81 -19.04 -20.00 15.02
N THR A 82 -17.94 -20.75 14.97
CA THR A 82 -17.33 -21.35 16.15
C THR A 82 -15.82 -21.07 16.11
N PRO A 83 -15.38 -19.92 16.64
CA PRO A 83 -13.98 -19.56 16.63
C PRO A 83 -13.10 -20.63 17.30
N PRO A 84 -12.00 -21.06 16.66
CA PRO A 84 -11.14 -22.10 17.20
C PRO A 84 -10.42 -21.61 18.44
N GLN A 85 -10.30 -22.50 19.43
CA GLN A 85 -9.51 -22.27 20.63
C GLN A 85 -8.40 -23.32 20.69
N ILE A 86 -7.16 -22.87 20.68
CA ILE A 86 -6.00 -23.73 20.82
C ILE A 86 -5.27 -23.31 22.11
N PRO A 87 -5.15 -24.20 23.11
CA PRO A 87 -4.48 -23.86 24.35
C PRO A 87 -3.06 -23.31 24.14
N GLY A 88 -2.70 -22.23 24.83
CA GLY A 88 -1.38 -21.61 24.72
C GLY A 88 -1.14 -20.80 23.43
N THR A 89 -2.19 -20.56 22.65
CA THR A 89 -2.11 -19.85 21.38
C THR A 89 -3.02 -18.63 21.40
N SER A 90 -2.57 -17.52 20.81
CA SER A 90 -3.43 -16.34 20.66
C SER A 90 -4.66 -16.66 19.80
N PRO A 91 -5.82 -16.02 20.03
CA PRO A 91 -7.02 -16.22 19.20
C PRO A 91 -6.77 -15.96 17.71
N MET A 92 -5.94 -14.97 17.39
CA MET A 92 -5.58 -14.65 16.00
C MET A 92 -4.77 -15.79 15.35
N ARG A 93 -3.78 -16.33 16.06
CA ARG A 93 -3.00 -17.47 15.59
C ARG A 93 -3.83 -18.73 15.48
N ALA A 94 -4.70 -19.00 16.46
CA ALA A 94 -5.61 -20.13 16.41
C ALA A 94 -6.51 -20.08 15.18
N ARG A 95 -7.05 -18.90 14.85
CA ARG A 95 -7.85 -18.68 13.65
C ARG A 95 -7.04 -18.91 12.37
N LEU A 96 -5.83 -18.34 12.29
CA LEU A 96 -4.96 -18.52 11.13
C LEU A 96 -4.66 -20.00 10.87
N LEU A 97 -4.28 -20.74 11.91
CA LEU A 97 -3.99 -22.17 11.81
C LEU A 97 -5.23 -22.96 11.37
N ALA A 98 -6.41 -22.66 11.92
CA ALA A 98 -7.65 -23.32 11.52
C ALA A 98 -8.02 -23.05 10.07
N MET A 99 -7.86 -21.82 9.59
CA MET A 99 -8.08 -21.46 8.16
C MET A 99 -7.11 -22.25 7.25
N GLN A 100 -5.85 -22.38 7.62
CA GLN A 100 -4.87 -23.17 6.87
C GLN A 100 -5.24 -24.67 6.85
N GLN A 101 -5.71 -25.22 7.96
CA GLN A 101 -6.22 -26.61 8.03
C GLN A 101 -7.46 -26.81 7.14
N VAL A 102 -8.38 -25.85 7.09
CA VAL A 102 -9.53 -25.92 6.18
C VAL A 102 -9.05 -25.94 4.72
N ARG A 103 -8.08 -25.11 4.33
CA ARG A 103 -7.53 -25.11 2.95
C ARG A 103 -6.95 -26.46 2.53
N MET A 104 -6.24 -27.14 3.40
CA MET A 104 -5.66 -28.46 3.13
C MET A 104 -6.71 -29.55 2.80
N ARG A 105 -7.97 -29.34 3.14
CA ARG A 105 -9.08 -30.27 2.81
C ARG A 105 -9.52 -30.14 1.35
N PHE A 106 -9.29 -28.99 0.74
CA PHE A 106 -9.82 -28.65 -0.59
C PHE A 106 -8.74 -28.53 -1.65
N PHE A 107 -7.50 -28.19 -1.26
CA PHE A 107 -6.43 -27.87 -2.21
C PHE A 107 -5.16 -28.66 -1.90
N SER A 108 -4.43 -28.99 -2.95
CA SER A 108 -3.08 -29.57 -2.86
C SER A 108 -2.08 -28.51 -2.34
N PRO A 109 -0.92 -28.92 -1.81
CA PRO A 109 0.12 -27.98 -1.37
C PRO A 109 0.56 -27.00 -2.46
N LYS A 110 0.61 -27.42 -3.74
CA LYS A 110 0.96 -26.55 -4.86
C LYS A 110 -0.11 -25.50 -5.12
N GLU A 111 -1.38 -25.87 -5.08
CA GLU A 111 -2.52 -24.95 -5.25
C GLU A 111 -2.59 -23.95 -4.07
N ILE A 112 -2.34 -24.41 -2.83
CA ILE A 112 -2.29 -23.54 -1.65
C ILE A 112 -1.17 -22.51 -1.81
N ALA A 113 0.03 -22.95 -2.19
CA ALA A 113 1.16 -22.04 -2.38
C ALA A 113 0.89 -21.00 -3.48
N GLY A 114 0.25 -21.39 -4.59
CA GLY A 114 -0.06 -20.48 -5.68
C GLY A 114 -1.19 -19.49 -5.36
N MET A 115 -2.27 -19.95 -4.73
CA MET A 115 -3.46 -19.16 -4.50
C MET A 115 -3.39 -18.31 -3.21
N PHE A 116 -2.67 -18.78 -2.19
CA PHE A 116 -2.71 -18.20 -0.83
C PHE A 116 -1.33 -17.93 -0.22
N GLY A 117 -0.24 -18.36 -0.87
CA GLY A 117 1.08 -18.35 -0.24
C GLY A 117 1.56 -16.96 0.18
N PHE A 118 1.23 -15.93 -0.61
CA PHE A 118 1.56 -14.55 -0.26
C PHE A 118 0.75 -14.07 0.96
N ASP A 119 -0.57 -14.26 0.95
CA ASP A 119 -1.43 -13.84 2.04
C ASP A 119 -1.12 -14.61 3.34
N ASP A 120 -0.82 -15.91 3.24
CA ASP A 120 -0.41 -16.71 4.40
C ASP A 120 0.89 -16.17 5.03
N ALA A 121 1.86 -15.78 4.21
CA ALA A 121 3.10 -15.19 4.71
C ALA A 121 2.85 -13.81 5.36
N TYR A 122 1.99 -13.00 4.75
CA TYR A 122 1.59 -11.70 5.28
C TYR A 122 0.87 -11.84 6.63
N ASP A 123 -0.16 -12.69 6.69
CA ASP A 123 -0.96 -12.91 7.90
C ASP A 123 -0.10 -13.50 9.03
N GLN A 124 0.79 -14.43 8.71
CA GLN A 124 1.69 -15.02 9.70
C GLN A 124 2.68 -13.99 10.27
N ASP A 125 3.24 -13.11 9.43
CA ASP A 125 4.09 -12.00 9.88
C ASP A 125 3.30 -11.03 10.76
N ALA A 126 2.10 -10.63 10.33
CA ALA A 126 1.24 -9.71 11.06
C ALA A 126 0.86 -10.25 12.46
N VAL A 127 0.42 -11.51 12.55
CA VAL A 127 0.10 -12.16 13.83
C VAL A 127 1.33 -12.25 14.71
N SER A 128 2.50 -12.65 14.17
CA SER A 128 3.74 -12.75 14.94
C SER A 128 4.19 -11.40 15.53
N ARG A 129 4.05 -10.32 14.77
CA ARG A 129 4.35 -8.96 15.25
C ARG A 129 3.41 -8.50 16.33
N TRP A 130 2.12 -8.78 16.16
CA TRP A 130 1.12 -8.46 17.16
C TRP A 130 1.40 -9.22 18.46
N GLU A 131 1.71 -10.53 18.40
CA GLU A 131 2.07 -11.34 19.58
C GLU A 131 3.31 -10.77 20.29
N ILE A 132 4.35 -10.36 19.55
CA ILE A 132 5.53 -9.71 20.14
C ILE A 132 5.15 -8.38 20.81
N ALA A 133 4.30 -7.57 20.19
CA ALA A 133 3.89 -6.28 20.74
C ALA A 133 3.11 -6.45 22.05
N GLU A 134 2.18 -7.41 22.10
CA GLU A 134 1.31 -7.68 23.26
C GLU A 134 2.02 -8.45 24.38
N ASP A 135 3.15 -9.10 24.12
CA ASP A 135 3.89 -9.85 25.12
C ASP A 135 4.48 -8.92 26.19
N LYS A 136 3.85 -8.92 27.37
CA LYS A 136 4.24 -8.10 28.52
C LYS A 136 5.47 -8.66 29.25
N THR A 137 5.91 -9.86 28.93
CA THR A 137 7.11 -10.49 29.54
C THR A 137 8.40 -10.05 28.86
N LEU A 138 8.32 -9.46 27.66
CA LEU A 138 9.46 -9.03 26.89
C LEU A 138 9.82 -7.56 27.18
N SER A 139 11.11 -7.29 27.36
CA SER A 139 11.62 -5.91 27.35
C SER A 139 11.55 -5.30 25.93
N ASP A 140 11.61 -3.96 25.86
CA ASP A 140 11.64 -3.24 24.57
C ASP A 140 12.81 -3.67 23.69
N GLU A 141 13.96 -3.99 24.28
CA GLU A 141 15.12 -4.50 23.57
C GLU A 141 14.85 -5.89 22.98
N GLN A 142 14.25 -6.78 23.78
CA GLN A 142 13.86 -8.12 23.32
C GLN A 142 12.81 -8.05 22.22
N LYS A 143 11.83 -7.14 22.32
CA LYS A 143 10.83 -6.91 21.28
C LYS A 143 11.50 -6.45 19.98
N ARG A 144 12.40 -5.45 20.05
CA ARG A 144 13.17 -4.98 18.88
C ARG A 144 13.99 -6.11 18.24
N ALA A 145 14.69 -6.92 19.04
CA ALA A 145 15.47 -8.04 18.52
C ALA A 145 14.60 -9.10 17.82
N LYS A 146 13.42 -9.42 18.38
CA LYS A 146 12.49 -10.36 17.74
C LYS A 146 11.91 -9.80 16.44
N LEU A 147 11.52 -8.52 16.41
CA LEU A 147 11.04 -7.85 15.19
C LEU A 147 12.11 -7.82 14.10
N ALA A 148 13.35 -7.53 14.45
CA ALA A 148 14.46 -7.56 13.50
C ALA A 148 14.68 -8.95 12.87
N ARG A 149 14.47 -10.02 13.65
CA ARG A 149 14.53 -11.41 13.13
C ARG A 149 13.39 -11.70 12.17
N LEU A 150 12.17 -11.22 12.47
CA LEU A 150 11.05 -11.32 11.53
C LEU A 150 11.34 -10.58 10.23
N ASP A 151 11.88 -9.35 10.32
CA ASP A 151 12.24 -8.56 9.13
C ASP A 151 13.28 -9.30 8.26
N ALA A 152 14.28 -9.92 8.88
CA ALA A 152 15.30 -10.70 8.17
C ALA A 152 14.74 -11.98 7.52
N ALA A 153 13.70 -12.57 8.10
CA ALA A 153 13.07 -13.81 7.62
C ALA A 153 11.96 -13.59 6.57
N LEU A 154 11.56 -12.33 6.30
CA LEU A 154 10.50 -12.04 5.33
C LEU A 154 10.83 -12.58 3.93
N PRO A 155 9.86 -13.23 3.26
CA PRO A 155 9.99 -13.55 1.84
C PRO A 155 10.32 -12.30 1.02
N PRO A 156 11.15 -12.41 -0.05
CA PRO A 156 11.60 -11.25 -0.82
C PRO A 156 10.47 -10.36 -1.34
N GLN A 157 9.39 -10.96 -1.84
CA GLN A 157 8.23 -10.23 -2.36
C GLN A 157 7.54 -9.43 -1.25
N LEU A 158 7.24 -10.08 -0.11
CA LEU A 158 6.59 -9.42 1.02
C LEU A 158 7.46 -8.31 1.62
N ARG A 159 8.80 -8.51 1.64
CA ARG A 159 9.75 -7.49 2.03
C ARG A 159 9.69 -6.30 1.08
N ALA A 160 9.71 -6.54 -0.23
CA ALA A 160 9.66 -5.48 -1.24
C ALA A 160 8.37 -4.65 -1.14
N GLU A 161 7.21 -5.28 -0.97
CA GLU A 161 5.92 -4.59 -0.82
C GLU A 161 5.87 -3.77 0.48
N ARG A 162 6.42 -4.29 1.57
CA ARG A 162 6.50 -3.57 2.84
C ARG A 162 7.44 -2.38 2.80
N GLU A 163 8.56 -2.51 2.09
CA GLU A 163 9.55 -1.44 1.95
C GLU A 163 9.13 -0.38 0.93
N ALA A 164 8.34 -0.75 -0.07
CA ALA A 164 7.93 0.17 -1.14
C ALA A 164 7.32 1.49 -0.64
N PRO A 165 6.36 1.51 0.32
CA PRO A 165 5.80 2.76 0.84
C PRO A 165 6.83 3.61 1.60
N LEU A 166 7.83 2.98 2.20
CA LEU A 166 8.87 3.67 2.99
C LEU A 166 10.04 4.15 2.14
N LYS A 167 10.14 3.67 0.91
CA LYS A 167 11.28 3.95 0.03
C LYS A 167 11.42 5.45 -0.23
N VAL A 168 10.32 6.13 -0.55
CA VAL A 168 10.32 7.58 -0.79
C VAL A 168 10.73 8.35 0.47
N ALA A 169 10.20 7.97 1.63
CA ALA A 169 10.54 8.65 2.90
C ALA A 169 12.01 8.47 3.28
N ARG A 170 12.56 7.27 3.10
CA ARG A 170 13.99 6.99 3.36
C ARG A 170 14.92 7.76 2.41
N GLU A 171 14.55 7.83 1.14
CA GLU A 171 15.32 8.59 0.17
C GLU A 171 15.25 10.10 0.44
N GLU A 172 14.11 10.62 0.90
CA GLU A 172 14.01 12.02 1.29
C GLU A 172 14.83 12.33 2.56
N GLU A 173 14.84 11.43 3.54
CA GLU A 173 15.73 11.54 4.70
C GLU A 173 17.21 11.55 4.28
N THR A 174 17.58 10.69 3.34
CA THR A 174 18.94 10.64 2.78
C THR A 174 19.27 11.93 2.04
N ALA A 175 18.36 12.42 1.19
CA ALA A 175 18.52 13.69 0.50
C ALA A 175 18.66 14.87 1.47
N ALA A 176 17.88 14.89 2.57
CA ALA A 176 18.00 15.91 3.60
C ALA A 176 19.38 15.89 4.29
N LYS A 177 19.88 14.69 4.63
CA LYS A 177 21.25 14.53 5.18
C LYS A 177 22.33 15.00 4.21
N MET A 178 22.19 14.66 2.94
CA MET A 178 23.12 15.10 1.88
C MET A 178 23.11 16.62 1.71
N ARG A 179 21.93 17.27 1.69
CA ARG A 179 21.82 18.74 1.66
C ARG A 179 22.49 19.39 2.87
N ALA A 180 22.27 18.85 4.06
CA ALA A 180 22.90 19.34 5.29
C ALA A 180 24.43 19.20 5.27
N ALA A 181 24.95 18.20 4.55
CA ALA A 181 26.39 18.00 4.31
C ALA A 181 26.95 18.82 3.14
N GLY A 182 26.13 19.66 2.48
CA GLY A 182 26.57 20.52 1.38
C GLY A 182 26.59 19.84 -0.01
N ALA A 183 25.93 18.70 -0.18
CA ALA A 183 25.83 18.05 -1.48
C ALA A 183 25.05 18.91 -2.49
N SER A 184 25.45 18.84 -3.76
CA SER A 184 24.79 19.55 -4.85
C SER A 184 23.44 18.90 -5.21
N ALA A 185 22.58 19.67 -5.89
CA ALA A 185 21.32 19.15 -6.43
C ALA A 185 21.56 17.96 -7.40
N ASP A 186 22.67 17.99 -8.14
CA ASP A 186 23.07 16.93 -9.06
C ASP A 186 23.48 15.64 -8.33
N ASP A 187 24.16 15.75 -7.19
CA ASP A 187 24.49 14.59 -6.35
C ASP A 187 23.24 13.93 -5.79
N ILE A 188 22.25 14.72 -5.35
CA ILE A 188 20.96 14.24 -4.86
C ILE A 188 20.17 13.58 -6.00
N TYR A 189 20.15 14.19 -7.18
CA TYR A 189 19.53 13.60 -8.36
C TYR A 189 20.15 12.23 -8.68
N ARG A 190 21.48 12.12 -8.72
CA ARG A 190 22.16 10.85 -9.00
C ARG A 190 21.84 9.79 -7.96
N MET A 191 21.84 10.14 -6.69
CA MET A 191 21.46 9.23 -5.60
C MET A 191 20.03 8.71 -5.81
N ARG A 192 19.06 9.58 -6.07
CA ARG A 192 17.66 9.19 -6.34
C ARG A 192 17.53 8.36 -7.62
N ALA A 193 18.29 8.65 -8.68
CA ALA A 193 18.26 7.90 -9.94
C ALA A 193 18.80 6.46 -9.80
N THR A 194 19.57 6.14 -8.76
CA THR A 194 19.97 4.76 -8.46
C THR A 194 18.87 3.95 -7.77
N THR A 195 17.98 4.62 -7.04
CA THR A 195 16.91 3.98 -6.28
C THR A 195 15.59 3.95 -7.05
N PHE A 196 15.33 4.99 -7.84
CA PHE A 196 14.14 5.15 -8.68
C PHE A 196 14.53 5.19 -10.16
N THR A 197 13.55 5.47 -11.03
CA THR A 197 13.86 5.75 -12.43
C THR A 197 14.41 7.17 -12.60
N PRO A 198 15.20 7.44 -13.67
CA PRO A 198 15.67 8.80 -13.97
C PRO A 198 14.53 9.83 -14.06
N GLU A 199 13.38 9.43 -14.64
CA GLU A 199 12.21 10.31 -14.78
C GLU A 199 11.58 10.61 -13.41
N ALA A 200 11.55 9.65 -12.48
CA ALA A 200 11.08 9.86 -11.12
C ALA A 200 12.03 10.78 -10.35
N ALA A 201 13.36 10.56 -10.46
CA ALA A 201 14.36 11.43 -9.86
C ALA A 201 14.28 12.87 -10.39
N ALA A 202 14.02 13.05 -11.70
CA ALA A 202 13.82 14.36 -12.29
C ALA A 202 12.58 15.08 -11.74
N ARG A 203 11.45 14.35 -11.56
CA ARG A 203 10.24 14.93 -10.94
C ARG A 203 10.50 15.35 -9.49
N MET A 204 11.23 14.54 -8.73
CA MET A 204 11.60 14.89 -7.35
C MET A 204 12.52 16.11 -7.29
N ALA A 205 13.47 16.23 -8.22
CA ALA A 205 14.35 17.41 -8.32
C ALA A 205 13.56 18.68 -8.69
N ALA A 206 12.55 18.58 -9.55
CA ALA A 206 11.65 19.70 -9.87
C ALA A 206 10.87 20.17 -8.64
N VAL A 207 10.35 19.25 -7.81
CA VAL A 207 9.67 19.58 -6.55
C VAL A 207 10.62 20.25 -5.56
N ASP A 208 11.87 19.77 -5.48
CA ASP A 208 12.90 20.42 -4.64
C ASP A 208 13.15 21.86 -5.07
N GLN A 209 13.28 22.09 -6.38
CA GLN A 209 13.50 23.43 -6.93
C GLN A 209 12.31 24.36 -6.67
N GLU A 210 11.09 23.85 -6.83
CA GLU A 210 9.86 24.60 -6.50
C GLU A 210 9.81 24.97 -5.01
N THR A 211 10.16 24.01 -4.15
CA THR A 211 10.20 24.21 -2.70
C THR A 211 11.22 25.27 -2.30
N GLU A 212 12.41 25.25 -2.89
CA GLU A 212 13.46 26.21 -2.62
C GLU A 212 13.08 27.62 -3.15
N ASN A 213 12.51 27.69 -4.35
CA ASN A 213 12.00 28.94 -4.92
C ASN A 213 10.88 29.52 -4.02
N TRP A 214 9.99 28.68 -3.50
CA TRP A 214 8.96 29.11 -2.56
C TRP A 214 9.57 29.68 -1.27
N LYS A 215 10.55 28.99 -0.65
CA LYS A 215 11.21 29.45 0.56
C LYS A 215 11.90 30.81 0.37
N ASN A 216 12.60 30.98 -0.76
CA ASN A 216 13.28 32.23 -1.08
C ASN A 216 12.27 33.38 -1.27
N ARG A 217 11.17 33.14 -2.00
CA ARG A 217 10.09 34.15 -2.16
C ARG A 217 9.44 34.53 -0.85
N ILE A 218 9.22 33.56 0.08
CA ILE A 218 8.71 33.83 1.41
C ILE A 218 9.72 34.65 2.24
N ALA A 219 11.01 34.30 2.21
CA ALA A 219 12.04 35.04 2.93
C ALA A 219 12.13 36.52 2.48
N ASP A 220 12.11 36.74 1.17
CA ASP A 220 12.08 38.09 0.58
C ASP A 220 10.81 38.87 0.98
N TYR A 221 9.66 38.20 0.91
CA TYR A 221 8.39 38.79 1.33
C TYR A 221 8.40 39.20 2.80
N ILE A 222 8.84 38.31 3.70
CA ILE A 222 8.92 38.61 5.14
C ILE A 222 9.87 39.79 5.40
N SER A 223 11.01 39.83 4.70
CA SER A 223 11.95 40.95 4.81
C SER A 223 11.31 42.28 4.42
N GLU A 224 10.61 42.33 3.29
CA GLU A 224 9.93 43.56 2.81
C GLU A 224 8.72 43.94 3.70
N ARG A 225 7.94 42.93 4.13
CA ARG A 225 6.84 43.12 5.09
C ARG A 225 7.32 43.75 6.39
N ASN A 226 8.42 43.27 6.93
CA ASN A 226 8.98 43.82 8.17
C ASN A 226 9.44 45.28 8.01
N LYS A 227 9.98 45.64 6.84
CA LYS A 227 10.32 47.05 6.52
C LYS A 227 9.06 47.93 6.49
N LEU A 228 7.95 47.44 5.94
CA LEU A 228 6.68 48.18 5.92
C LEU A 228 6.10 48.35 7.34
N LEU A 229 6.17 47.31 8.15
CA LEU A 229 5.68 47.33 9.56
C LEU A 229 6.45 48.30 10.43
N THR A 230 7.76 48.44 10.23
CA THR A 230 8.63 49.31 11.00
C THR A 230 8.75 50.73 10.46
N ASN A 231 8.11 51.02 9.31
CA ASN A 231 8.16 52.33 8.68
C ASN A 231 7.25 53.33 9.42
N VAL A 232 7.86 54.21 10.23
CA VAL A 232 7.17 55.24 11.01
C VAL A 232 6.54 56.37 10.16
N SER A 233 6.90 56.47 8.88
CA SER A 233 6.36 57.49 7.99
C SER A 233 5.00 57.06 7.36
N LEU A 234 4.57 55.82 7.52
CA LEU A 234 3.30 55.32 7.02
C LEU A 234 2.24 55.32 8.10
N ASN A 235 1.09 55.91 7.84
CA ASN A 235 -0.09 55.71 8.66
C ASN A 235 -0.66 54.28 8.47
N ASP A 236 -1.59 53.87 9.31
CA ASP A 236 -2.12 52.50 9.30
C ASP A 236 -2.82 52.11 7.99
N ILE A 237 -3.51 53.07 7.36
CA ILE A 237 -4.23 52.83 6.07
C ILE A 237 -3.22 52.61 4.95
N ASP A 238 -2.22 53.49 4.85
CA ASP A 238 -1.17 53.38 3.84
C ASP A 238 -0.33 52.12 4.01
N ARG A 239 -0.06 51.75 5.27
CA ARG A 239 0.66 50.51 5.61
C ARG A 239 -0.11 49.26 5.20
N GLN A 240 -1.44 49.19 5.47
CA GLN A 240 -2.28 48.09 5.01
C GLN A 240 -2.36 48.00 3.50
N SER A 241 -2.50 49.13 2.83
CA SER A 241 -2.51 49.19 1.35
C SER A 241 -1.20 48.69 0.75
N ALA A 242 -0.06 49.14 1.28
CA ALA A 242 1.26 48.72 0.82
C ALA A 242 1.50 47.22 1.06
N MET A 243 1.05 46.69 2.19
CA MET A 243 1.14 45.24 2.46
C MET A 243 0.27 44.42 1.50
N GLN A 244 -0.94 44.88 1.16
CA GLN A 244 -1.77 44.18 0.19
C GLN A 244 -1.13 44.22 -1.19
N GLN A 245 -0.62 45.37 -1.62
CA GLN A 245 0.11 45.49 -2.90
C GLN A 245 1.34 44.57 -2.96
N LEU A 246 2.08 44.43 -1.87
CA LEU A 246 3.23 43.52 -1.77
C LEU A 246 2.80 42.05 -1.97
N ARG A 247 1.68 41.63 -1.34
CA ARG A 247 1.11 40.29 -1.51
C ARG A 247 0.69 40.05 -2.95
N ASP A 248 -0.05 40.99 -3.54
CA ASP A 248 -0.59 40.88 -4.91
C ASP A 248 0.53 40.84 -5.95
N ALA A 249 1.61 41.59 -5.74
CA ALA A 249 2.76 41.61 -6.64
C ALA A 249 3.60 40.33 -6.60
N ARG A 250 3.62 39.60 -5.47
CA ARG A 250 4.51 38.47 -5.26
C ARG A 250 3.84 37.11 -5.31
N PHE A 251 2.54 37.03 -5.06
CA PHE A 251 1.83 35.79 -4.89
C PHE A 251 0.49 35.77 -5.61
N SER A 252 0.18 34.65 -6.24
CA SER A 252 -1.15 34.38 -6.79
C SER A 252 -2.19 34.28 -5.67
N SER A 253 -3.48 34.42 -5.99
CA SER A 253 -4.58 34.33 -5.02
C SER A 253 -4.60 33.02 -4.22
N ASN A 254 -4.15 31.90 -4.81
CA ASN A 254 -4.06 30.62 -4.12
C ASN A 254 -2.84 30.55 -3.19
N GLU A 255 -1.72 31.15 -3.57
CA GLU A 255 -0.52 31.20 -2.75
C GLU A 255 -0.73 32.11 -1.54
N GLN A 256 -1.47 33.22 -1.69
CA GLN A 256 -1.78 34.14 -0.60
C GLN A 256 -2.51 33.46 0.57
N LYS A 257 -3.37 32.44 0.28
CA LYS A 257 -4.05 31.65 1.31
C LYS A 257 -3.08 30.91 2.25
N ARG A 258 -1.85 30.67 1.80
CA ARG A 258 -0.80 29.97 2.55
C ARG A 258 0.07 30.90 3.37
N LEU A 259 0.04 32.23 3.11
CA LEU A 259 0.93 33.20 3.79
C LEU A 259 0.69 33.28 5.28
N GLY A 260 -0.54 33.06 5.74
CA GLY A 260 -0.86 33.09 7.18
C GLY A 260 -0.08 32.08 8.04
N ALA A 261 0.53 31.06 7.42
CA ALA A 261 1.43 30.14 8.13
C ALA A 261 2.84 30.69 8.35
N TYR A 262 3.18 31.83 7.73
CA TYR A 262 4.52 32.46 7.77
C TYR A 262 4.50 33.85 8.38
N GLU A 263 3.34 34.45 8.59
CA GLU A 263 3.09 35.77 9.17
C GLU A 263 2.84 35.70 10.68
#